data_e0841744e6990ee4b1f3563ff0c49c53
#
_entry.id   e0841744e6990ee4b1f3563ff0c49c53
#
_cell.length_a   1.000
_cell.length_b   1.000
_cell.length_c   1.000
_cell.angle_alpha   90.00
_cell.angle_beta   90.00
_cell.angle_gamma   90.00
#
_symmetry.space_group_name_H-M   'P 1'
#
loop_
_entity.id
_entity.type
_entity.pdbx_description
1 polymer ?
#
loop_
_entity_poly.entity_id
_entity_poly.type
_entity_poly.pdbx_seq_one_letter_code
_entity_poly.pdbx_strand_id
1 'polypeptide(L)'
;MMEYHVPALLNECIDGLDIQPGGTYVDLTFGGGGHSREILRRLGKGKLIAFDQDESAEMNKPVDDRFLFINQNFRFLKNNLLYHGVDSVNGLLADLGVSFRQFDDPDRGFSYRYDAGLDMRMSRGGRKTAADIVNKYPVEDLKKLLRNYGEFRNAGALASAIVAYREQKEIKSTKGMLESVRAFIPSRQENKFLSRLFQALRIELNREIEFLEEMLLQAEEMLVSGGRIAVISYHSVEDRVVKNYFRSGNFEGHIEKDFYGNPVSPFRQVNKKVITPSEEELERNRRARSAKLRIAEKK
;
A
#
# COMPACT_ATOMS: atom_id res chain seq x y z
N MET A 1 -13.15 21.99 -13.06
CA MET A 1 -11.86 21.31 -13.37
C MET A 1 -11.59 20.41 -12.19
N MET A 2 -11.56 19.08 -12.38
CA MET A 2 -11.09 18.19 -11.31
C MET A 2 -9.64 18.53 -11.02
N GLU A 3 -9.33 18.89 -9.80
CA GLU A 3 -7.95 19.08 -9.35
C GLU A 3 -7.21 17.76 -9.59
N TYR A 4 -6.35 17.74 -10.59
CA TYR A 4 -5.50 16.58 -10.88
C TYR A 4 -4.57 16.40 -9.69
N HIS A 5 -4.81 15.37 -8.95
CA HIS A 5 -4.01 15.00 -7.80
C HIS A 5 -2.56 14.76 -8.24
N VAL A 6 -1.63 15.50 -7.68
CA VAL A 6 -0.19 15.28 -7.90
C VAL A 6 0.18 14.00 -7.15
N PRO A 7 0.69 12.95 -7.83
CA PRO A 7 1.13 11.74 -7.16
C PRO A 7 2.32 12.03 -6.23
N ALA A 8 2.44 11.28 -5.15
CA ALA A 8 3.53 11.45 -4.19
C ALA A 8 4.86 11.03 -4.82
N LEU A 9 5.93 11.81 -4.57
CA LEU A 9 7.30 11.48 -4.98
C LEU A 9 7.42 11.12 -6.48
N LEU A 10 6.65 11.83 -7.33
CA LEU A 10 6.53 11.50 -8.76
C LEU A 10 7.91 11.45 -9.44
N ASN A 11 8.69 12.51 -9.31
CA ASN A 11 9.98 12.60 -9.99
C ASN A 11 10.96 11.57 -9.46
N GLU A 12 11.02 11.40 -8.16
CA GLU A 12 11.90 10.45 -7.47
C GLU A 12 11.58 8.99 -7.86
N CYS A 13 10.30 8.66 -8.02
CA CYS A 13 9.87 7.34 -8.51
C CYS A 13 10.32 7.10 -9.94
N ILE A 14 10.03 8.04 -10.82
CA ILE A 14 10.28 7.89 -12.24
C ILE A 14 11.79 7.91 -12.56
N ASP A 15 12.54 8.76 -11.88
CA ASP A 15 14.01 8.80 -12.01
C ASP A 15 14.63 7.51 -11.42
N GLY A 16 14.05 7.03 -10.32
CA GLY A 16 14.47 5.80 -9.67
C GLY A 16 14.24 4.54 -10.51
N LEU A 17 13.15 4.51 -11.28
CA LEU A 17 12.87 3.40 -12.21
C LEU A 17 13.84 3.33 -13.39
N ASP A 18 14.56 4.42 -13.70
CA ASP A 18 15.53 4.47 -14.81
C ASP A 18 14.93 3.98 -16.14
N ILE A 19 13.85 4.62 -16.56
CA ILE A 19 13.01 4.15 -17.66
C ILE A 19 13.80 4.10 -18.96
N GLN A 20 13.92 2.90 -19.51
CA GLN A 20 14.55 2.65 -20.80
C GLN A 20 13.51 2.70 -21.93
N PRO A 21 13.75 3.47 -23.00
CA PRO A 21 12.88 3.49 -24.17
C PRO A 21 12.71 2.07 -24.75
N GLY A 22 11.45 1.67 -24.96
CA GLY A 22 11.14 0.32 -25.49
C GLY A 22 10.98 -0.77 -24.45
N GLY A 23 11.24 -0.50 -23.17
CA GLY A 23 11.04 -1.45 -22.07
C GLY A 23 9.56 -1.69 -21.74
N THR A 24 9.30 -2.72 -20.95
CA THR A 24 7.97 -3.01 -20.38
C THR A 24 7.96 -2.66 -18.91
N TYR A 25 7.01 -1.81 -18.49
CA TYR A 25 6.87 -1.34 -17.12
C TYR A 25 5.49 -1.67 -16.57
N VAL A 26 5.41 -1.79 -15.25
CA VAL A 26 4.14 -2.06 -14.57
C VAL A 26 3.91 -1.04 -13.46
N ASP A 27 2.72 -0.44 -13.46
CA ASP A 27 2.19 0.35 -12.34
C ASP A 27 1.17 -0.53 -11.60
N LEU A 28 1.51 -0.94 -10.39
CA LEU A 28 0.72 -1.89 -9.59
C LEU A 28 -0.44 -1.23 -8.85
N THR A 29 -0.53 0.11 -8.90
CA THR A 29 -1.44 0.94 -8.12
C THR A 29 -1.86 2.17 -8.93
N PHE A 30 -2.57 1.92 -10.03
CA PHE A 30 -2.86 2.92 -11.04
C PHE A 30 -3.58 4.18 -10.52
N GLY A 31 -4.64 3.99 -9.70
CA GLY A 31 -5.41 5.06 -9.09
C GLY A 31 -5.85 6.16 -10.05
N GLY A 32 -5.34 7.37 -9.85
CA GLY A 32 -5.57 8.53 -10.73
C GLY A 32 -4.71 8.54 -11.99
N GLY A 33 -3.79 7.60 -12.17
CA GLY A 33 -2.93 7.44 -13.33
C GLY A 33 -1.78 8.48 -13.44
N GLY A 34 -1.45 9.16 -12.35
CA GLY A 34 -0.42 10.20 -12.37
C GLY A 34 0.97 9.66 -12.68
N HIS A 35 1.41 8.62 -11.96
CA HIS A 35 2.67 7.94 -12.24
C HIS A 35 2.67 7.29 -13.62
N SER A 36 1.60 6.59 -13.97
CA SER A 36 1.44 5.95 -15.28
C SER A 36 1.58 6.91 -16.45
N ARG A 37 1.01 8.12 -16.38
CA ARG A 37 1.16 9.12 -17.45
C ARG A 37 2.61 9.56 -17.61
N GLU A 38 3.33 9.75 -16.51
CA GLU A 38 4.74 10.14 -16.57
C GLU A 38 5.64 8.99 -17.07
N ILE A 39 5.33 7.75 -16.71
CA ILE A 39 6.00 6.57 -17.29
C ILE A 39 5.79 6.56 -18.81
N LEU A 40 4.55 6.67 -19.30
CA LEU A 40 4.24 6.67 -20.74
C LEU A 40 4.95 7.80 -21.49
N ARG A 41 5.10 8.96 -20.88
CA ARG A 41 5.82 10.10 -21.48
C ARG A 41 7.29 9.78 -21.74
N ARG A 42 7.94 8.99 -20.87
CA ARG A 42 9.37 8.62 -20.98
C ARG A 42 9.60 7.32 -21.76
N LEU A 43 8.59 6.51 -21.93
CA LEU A 43 8.70 5.12 -22.37
C LEU A 43 9.04 4.92 -23.87
N GLY A 44 8.85 5.91 -24.72
CA GLY A 44 9.09 5.78 -26.15
C GLY A 44 8.15 4.74 -26.79
N LYS A 45 8.70 3.66 -27.35
CA LYS A 45 7.93 2.56 -27.99
C LYS A 45 7.62 1.39 -27.05
N GLY A 46 7.97 1.51 -25.76
CA GLY A 46 7.75 0.45 -24.77
C GLY A 46 6.27 0.23 -24.42
N LYS A 47 6.00 -0.59 -23.42
CA LYS A 47 4.65 -0.91 -22.93
C LYS A 47 4.50 -0.60 -21.46
N LEU A 48 3.33 -0.12 -21.08
CA LEU A 48 2.92 0.06 -19.68
C LEU A 48 1.69 -0.78 -19.39
N ILE A 49 1.77 -1.59 -18.34
CA ILE A 49 0.66 -2.38 -17.81
C ILE A 49 0.33 -1.78 -16.44
N ALA A 50 -0.93 -1.47 -16.20
CA ALA A 50 -1.36 -0.88 -14.94
C ALA A 50 -2.43 -1.72 -14.26
N PHE A 51 -2.27 -1.91 -12.94
CA PHE A 51 -3.21 -2.65 -12.09
C PHE A 51 -3.96 -1.70 -11.18
N ASP A 52 -5.24 -1.96 -10.99
CA ASP A 52 -6.01 -1.45 -9.87
C ASP A 52 -7.15 -2.39 -9.53
N GLN A 53 -7.40 -2.60 -8.25
CA GLN A 53 -8.53 -3.41 -7.79
C GLN A 53 -9.84 -2.62 -7.70
N ASP A 54 -9.77 -1.28 -7.75
CA ASP A 54 -10.93 -0.40 -7.76
C ASP A 54 -11.37 -0.16 -9.21
N GLU A 55 -12.55 -0.67 -9.58
CA GLU A 55 -13.12 -0.48 -10.92
C GLU A 55 -13.22 1.00 -11.31
N SER A 56 -13.39 1.89 -10.34
CA SER A 56 -13.49 3.33 -10.61
C SER A 56 -12.20 3.94 -11.17
N ALA A 57 -11.05 3.28 -11.00
CA ALA A 57 -9.78 3.70 -11.57
C ALA A 57 -9.77 3.61 -13.11
N GLU A 58 -10.60 2.73 -13.68
CA GLU A 58 -10.72 2.55 -15.13
C GLU A 58 -11.04 3.84 -15.88
N MET A 59 -11.80 4.75 -15.28
CA MET A 59 -12.15 6.04 -15.87
C MET A 59 -10.95 6.97 -16.11
N ASN A 60 -9.80 6.70 -15.47
CA ASN A 60 -8.59 7.50 -15.56
C ASN A 60 -7.61 7.01 -16.63
N LYS A 61 -7.99 5.95 -17.37
CA LYS A 61 -7.12 5.35 -18.40
C LYS A 61 -6.74 6.36 -19.47
N PRO A 62 -5.45 6.46 -19.81
CA PRO A 62 -5.03 7.23 -20.98
C PRO A 62 -5.48 6.53 -22.28
N VAL A 63 -5.70 7.31 -23.32
CA VAL A 63 -5.90 6.80 -24.69
C VAL A 63 -4.51 6.66 -25.31
N ASP A 64 -3.91 5.47 -25.19
CA ASP A 64 -2.56 5.16 -25.67
C ASP A 64 -2.45 3.66 -25.95
N ASP A 65 -2.06 3.28 -27.16
CA ASP A 65 -1.96 1.87 -27.59
C ASP A 65 -0.86 1.09 -26.84
N ARG A 66 0.05 1.78 -26.16
CA ARG A 66 1.10 1.19 -25.35
C ARG A 66 0.62 0.85 -23.93
N PHE A 67 -0.61 1.24 -23.57
CA PHE A 67 -1.16 1.13 -22.22
C PHE A 67 -2.18 -0.02 -22.13
N LEU A 68 -1.97 -0.92 -21.18
CA LEU A 68 -2.91 -1.97 -20.81
C LEU A 68 -3.36 -1.79 -19.37
N PHE A 69 -4.66 -1.68 -19.15
CA PHE A 69 -5.24 -1.66 -17.81
C PHE A 69 -5.78 -3.04 -17.41
N ILE A 70 -5.45 -3.50 -16.20
CA ILE A 70 -5.91 -4.76 -15.62
C ILE A 70 -6.64 -4.44 -14.33
N ASN A 71 -7.97 -4.61 -14.31
CA ASN A 71 -8.77 -4.42 -13.11
C ASN A 71 -8.64 -5.64 -12.20
N GLN A 72 -7.52 -5.75 -11.51
CA GLN A 72 -7.18 -6.83 -10.59
C GLN A 72 -6.29 -6.31 -9.45
N ASN A 73 -6.27 -7.05 -8.34
CA ASN A 73 -5.31 -6.81 -7.29
C ASN A 73 -3.89 -7.23 -7.74
N PHE A 74 -2.89 -6.46 -7.40
CA PHE A 74 -1.47 -6.69 -7.72
C PHE A 74 -0.92 -8.03 -7.17
N ARG A 75 -1.59 -8.67 -6.22
CA ARG A 75 -1.27 -10.02 -5.77
C ARG A 75 -1.29 -11.07 -6.89
N PHE A 76 -1.95 -10.75 -8.00
CA PHE A 76 -2.02 -11.61 -9.18
C PHE A 76 -1.10 -11.12 -10.31
N LEU A 77 -0.04 -10.37 -9.97
CA LEU A 77 0.90 -9.77 -10.91
C LEU A 77 1.39 -10.78 -11.96
N LYS A 78 2.07 -11.84 -11.52
CA LYS A 78 2.68 -12.85 -12.40
C LYS A 78 1.64 -13.52 -13.31
N ASN A 79 0.52 -13.96 -12.75
CA ASN A 79 -0.51 -14.67 -13.51
C ASN A 79 -1.09 -13.78 -14.63
N ASN A 80 -1.35 -12.51 -14.33
CA ASN A 80 -1.88 -11.58 -15.34
C ASN A 80 -0.82 -11.22 -16.38
N LEU A 81 0.43 -11.00 -16.01
CA LEU A 81 1.49 -10.73 -16.98
C LEU A 81 1.66 -11.90 -17.96
N LEU A 82 1.76 -13.13 -17.45
CA LEU A 82 1.85 -14.33 -18.29
C LEU A 82 0.62 -14.53 -19.19
N TYR A 83 -0.58 -14.26 -18.67
CA TYR A 83 -1.81 -14.32 -19.47
C TYR A 83 -1.79 -13.35 -20.67
N HIS A 84 -1.16 -12.19 -20.51
CA HIS A 84 -0.98 -11.19 -21.57
C HIS A 84 0.33 -11.37 -22.37
N GLY A 85 1.00 -12.53 -22.25
CA GLY A 85 2.22 -12.85 -23.01
C GLY A 85 3.44 -12.04 -22.60
N VAL A 86 3.51 -11.61 -21.32
CA VAL A 86 4.63 -10.86 -20.76
C VAL A 86 5.38 -11.75 -19.77
N ASP A 87 6.55 -12.25 -20.17
CA ASP A 87 7.37 -13.16 -19.36
C ASP A 87 8.29 -12.42 -18.39
N SER A 88 8.61 -11.15 -18.67
CA SER A 88 9.45 -10.32 -17.81
C SER A 88 9.22 -8.83 -18.05
N VAL A 89 9.62 -8.00 -17.07
CA VAL A 89 9.46 -6.53 -17.12
C VAL A 89 10.74 -5.81 -16.70
N ASN A 90 10.91 -4.59 -17.21
CA ASN A 90 12.08 -3.75 -16.93
C ASN A 90 11.93 -2.94 -15.64
N GLY A 91 10.70 -2.70 -15.21
CA GLY A 91 10.47 -1.99 -13.96
C GLY A 91 9.04 -2.12 -13.43
N LEU A 92 8.93 -1.97 -12.12
CA LEU A 92 7.70 -2.06 -11.35
C LEU A 92 7.57 -0.84 -10.44
N LEU A 93 6.37 -0.26 -10.37
CA LEU A 93 6.03 0.80 -9.43
C LEU A 93 4.85 0.36 -8.57
N ALA A 94 4.93 0.59 -7.27
CA ALA A 94 3.82 0.42 -6.35
C ALA A 94 3.70 1.66 -5.44
N ASP A 95 2.59 2.38 -5.54
CA ASP A 95 2.20 3.45 -4.61
C ASP A 95 1.12 2.89 -3.67
N LEU A 96 1.56 2.38 -2.51
CA LEU A 96 0.73 1.57 -1.62
C LEU A 96 -0.32 2.41 -0.88
N GLY A 97 -1.34 1.75 -0.38
CA GLY A 97 -2.37 2.34 0.46
C GLY A 97 -3.71 2.55 -0.25
N VAL A 98 -4.53 3.41 0.30
CA VAL A 98 -5.86 3.73 -0.23
C VAL A 98 -5.80 4.87 -1.22
N SER A 99 -6.59 4.80 -2.28
CA SER A 99 -6.76 5.93 -3.17
C SER A 99 -7.43 7.10 -2.41
N PHE A 100 -7.10 8.33 -2.80
CA PHE A 100 -7.72 9.52 -2.17
C PHE A 100 -9.24 9.51 -2.31
N ARG A 101 -9.76 8.99 -3.43
CA ARG A 101 -11.19 8.83 -3.64
C ARG A 101 -11.82 7.90 -2.61
N GLN A 102 -11.16 6.80 -2.28
CA GLN A 102 -11.63 5.88 -1.24
C GLN A 102 -11.59 6.52 0.15
N PHE A 103 -10.55 7.33 0.43
CA PHE A 103 -10.39 7.99 1.71
C PHE A 103 -11.35 9.17 1.91
N ASP A 104 -11.65 9.90 0.82
CA ASP A 104 -12.53 11.08 0.85
C ASP A 104 -14.02 10.72 0.73
N ASP A 105 -14.36 9.49 0.33
CA ASP A 105 -15.73 8.98 0.29
C ASP A 105 -16.21 8.63 1.71
N PRO A 106 -17.12 9.43 2.30
CA PRO A 106 -17.57 9.20 3.67
C PRO A 106 -18.22 7.82 3.86
N ASP A 107 -18.89 7.29 2.83
CA ASP A 107 -19.64 6.03 2.90
C ASP A 107 -18.72 4.79 2.94
N ARG A 108 -17.43 4.96 2.67
CA ARG A 108 -16.43 3.88 2.67
C ARG A 108 -15.87 3.57 4.06
N GLY A 109 -16.04 4.46 5.05
CA GLY A 109 -15.62 4.25 6.43
C GLY A 109 -14.10 4.23 6.67
N PHE A 110 -13.26 4.67 5.72
CA PHE A 110 -11.81 4.76 5.89
C PHE A 110 -11.38 5.88 6.82
N SER A 111 -12.22 6.92 6.95
CA SER A 111 -11.92 8.10 7.76
C SER A 111 -12.72 8.12 9.05
N TYR A 112 -12.04 8.38 10.16
CA TYR A 112 -12.70 8.60 11.47
C TYR A 112 -13.28 10.02 11.66
N ARG A 113 -13.15 10.88 10.63
CA ARG A 113 -13.62 12.28 10.68
C ARG A 113 -15.13 12.41 10.50
N TYR A 114 -15.73 11.41 9.90
CA TYR A 114 -17.17 11.37 9.60
C TYR A 114 -17.78 10.16 10.30
N ASP A 115 -19.03 10.29 10.74
CA ASP A 115 -19.79 9.12 11.20
C ASP A 115 -20.36 8.39 9.98
N ALA A 116 -19.79 7.22 9.70
CA ALA A 116 -20.10 6.41 8.53
C ALA A 116 -20.14 4.93 8.91
N GLY A 117 -20.67 4.10 8.03
CA GLY A 117 -20.59 2.66 8.18
C GLY A 117 -19.12 2.19 8.28
N LEU A 118 -18.83 1.26 9.18
CA LEU A 118 -17.48 0.73 9.38
C LEU A 118 -17.17 -0.33 8.31
N ASP A 119 -17.09 0.08 7.04
CA ASP A 119 -16.85 -0.82 5.89
C ASP A 119 -15.38 -1.10 5.67
N MET A 120 -14.59 -0.12 5.23
CA MET A 120 -13.14 -0.14 4.94
C MET A 120 -12.69 -1.14 3.85
N ARG A 121 -13.57 -1.73 3.05
CA ARG A 121 -13.17 -2.60 1.94
C ARG A 121 -12.56 -1.80 0.80
N MET A 122 -11.40 -2.16 0.32
CA MET A 122 -10.81 -1.57 -0.89
C MET A 122 -11.57 -2.04 -2.15
N SER A 123 -11.93 -3.32 -2.22
CA SER A 123 -12.82 -3.87 -3.25
C SER A 123 -14.23 -4.13 -2.70
N ARG A 124 -15.26 -3.62 -3.37
CA ARG A 124 -16.66 -3.79 -2.95
C ARG A 124 -17.17 -5.23 -3.08
N GLY A 125 -16.49 -6.07 -3.84
CA GLY A 125 -16.82 -7.51 -3.99
C GLY A 125 -16.52 -8.37 -2.76
N GLY A 126 -15.78 -7.86 -1.78
CA GLY A 126 -15.48 -8.55 -0.52
C GLY A 126 -16.74 -8.74 0.34
N ARG A 127 -16.88 -9.91 0.97
CA ARG A 127 -18.05 -10.22 1.85
C ARG A 127 -17.90 -9.68 3.26
N LYS A 128 -16.68 -9.46 3.74
CA LYS A 128 -16.33 -9.06 5.10
C LYS A 128 -16.07 -7.57 5.16
N THR A 129 -16.49 -6.92 6.24
CA THR A 129 -16.25 -5.49 6.51
C THR A 129 -15.41 -5.30 7.78
N ALA A 130 -14.94 -4.09 8.04
CA ALA A 130 -14.25 -3.79 9.30
C ALA A 130 -15.20 -3.95 10.52
N ALA A 131 -16.51 -3.71 10.32
CA ALA A 131 -17.51 -4.01 11.35
C ALA A 131 -17.54 -5.51 11.69
N ASP A 132 -17.40 -6.39 10.72
CA ASP A 132 -17.34 -7.84 10.98
C ASP A 132 -16.09 -8.22 11.81
N ILE A 133 -14.95 -7.58 11.56
CA ILE A 133 -13.74 -7.80 12.34
C ILE A 133 -13.97 -7.45 13.80
N VAL A 134 -14.41 -6.24 14.09
CA VAL A 134 -14.54 -5.77 15.47
C VAL A 134 -15.67 -6.49 16.23
N ASN A 135 -16.72 -6.94 15.54
CA ASN A 135 -17.84 -7.63 16.18
C ASN A 135 -17.67 -9.16 16.31
N LYS A 136 -16.88 -9.80 15.41
CA LYS A 136 -16.81 -11.27 15.32
C LYS A 136 -15.49 -11.87 15.74
N TYR A 137 -14.37 -11.13 15.68
CA TYR A 137 -13.06 -11.68 16.02
C TYR A 137 -12.95 -12.01 17.51
N PRO A 138 -12.27 -13.14 17.84
CA PRO A 138 -11.85 -13.41 19.23
C PRO A 138 -10.94 -12.28 19.74
N VAL A 139 -10.95 -12.07 21.07
CA VAL A 139 -10.14 -11.03 21.72
C VAL A 139 -8.65 -11.16 21.39
N GLU A 140 -8.13 -12.39 21.29
CA GLU A 140 -6.72 -12.62 20.96
C GLU A 140 -6.37 -12.23 19.52
N ASP A 141 -7.29 -12.39 18.57
CA ASP A 141 -7.07 -11.96 17.18
C ASP A 141 -7.15 -10.43 17.04
N LEU A 142 -8.09 -9.79 17.76
CA LEU A 142 -8.13 -8.32 17.87
C LEU A 142 -6.83 -7.78 18.49
N LYS A 143 -6.32 -8.43 19.52
CA LYS A 143 -5.05 -8.07 20.18
C LYS A 143 -3.87 -8.21 19.21
N LYS A 144 -3.82 -9.30 18.41
CA LYS A 144 -2.76 -9.53 17.41
C LYS A 144 -2.78 -8.43 16.35
N LEU A 145 -3.94 -8.14 15.73
CA LEU A 145 -4.03 -7.09 14.70
C LEU A 145 -3.68 -5.70 15.24
N LEU A 146 -4.15 -5.35 16.45
CA LEU A 146 -3.85 -4.07 17.08
C LEU A 146 -2.36 -3.94 17.43
N ARG A 147 -1.70 -5.02 17.83
CA ARG A 147 -0.26 -5.05 18.10
C ARG A 147 0.56 -4.96 16.83
N ASN A 148 0.26 -5.80 15.83
CA ASN A 148 1.08 -5.99 14.64
C ASN A 148 0.91 -4.83 13.65
N TYR A 149 -0.32 -4.40 13.42
CA TYR A 149 -0.66 -3.39 12.39
C TYR A 149 -0.92 -2.00 12.97
N GLY A 150 -1.44 -1.93 14.20
CA GLY A 150 -1.60 -0.68 14.94
C GLY A 150 -0.40 -0.29 15.79
N GLU A 151 0.56 -1.19 16.01
CA GLU A 151 1.74 -1.00 16.86
C GLU A 151 1.38 -0.52 18.29
N PHE A 152 0.21 -0.93 18.81
CA PHE A 152 -0.24 -0.59 20.15
C PHE A 152 0.46 -1.44 21.22
N ARG A 153 1.13 -0.80 22.19
CA ARG A 153 1.73 -1.51 23.32
C ARG A 153 0.67 -2.10 24.25
N ASN A 154 -0.46 -1.42 24.40
CA ASN A 154 -1.62 -1.82 25.22
C ASN A 154 -2.70 -2.52 24.41
N ALA A 155 -2.34 -3.24 23.32
CA ALA A 155 -3.26 -3.91 22.41
C ALA A 155 -4.26 -4.84 23.13
N GLY A 156 -3.84 -5.54 24.19
CA GLY A 156 -4.73 -6.41 24.96
C GLY A 156 -5.87 -5.64 25.63
N ALA A 157 -5.56 -4.53 26.30
CA ALA A 157 -6.58 -3.70 26.93
C ALA A 157 -7.56 -3.07 25.92
N LEU A 158 -7.03 -2.63 24.74
CA LEU A 158 -7.88 -2.14 23.65
C LEU A 158 -8.79 -3.23 23.10
N ALA A 159 -8.28 -4.45 22.87
CA ALA A 159 -9.07 -5.57 22.40
C ALA A 159 -10.19 -5.93 23.39
N SER A 160 -9.87 -5.98 24.69
CA SER A 160 -10.87 -6.24 25.73
C SER A 160 -11.95 -5.15 25.79
N ALA A 161 -11.60 -3.88 25.59
CA ALA A 161 -12.56 -2.77 25.58
C ALA A 161 -13.52 -2.88 24.38
N ILE A 162 -13.00 -3.22 23.19
CA ILE A 162 -13.82 -3.46 21.99
C ILE A 162 -14.80 -4.60 22.24
N VAL A 163 -14.33 -5.71 22.82
CA VAL A 163 -15.19 -6.87 23.15
C VAL A 163 -16.26 -6.51 24.17
N ALA A 164 -15.89 -5.85 25.27
CA ALA A 164 -16.85 -5.42 26.29
C ALA A 164 -17.92 -4.45 25.73
N TYR A 165 -17.54 -3.57 24.81
CA TYR A 165 -18.48 -2.65 24.17
C TYR A 165 -19.45 -3.39 23.24
N ARG A 166 -18.96 -4.31 22.37
CA ARG A 166 -19.82 -5.02 21.42
C ARG A 166 -20.80 -5.97 22.08
N GLU A 167 -20.50 -6.46 23.28
CA GLU A 167 -21.44 -7.27 24.07
C GLU A 167 -22.68 -6.48 24.51
N GLN A 168 -22.57 -5.16 24.62
CA GLN A 168 -23.66 -4.27 24.96
C GLN A 168 -24.34 -3.65 23.74
N LYS A 169 -23.55 -3.31 22.70
CA LYS A 169 -24.00 -2.60 21.51
C LYS A 169 -23.11 -2.92 20.31
N GLU A 170 -23.70 -3.47 19.25
CA GLU A 170 -22.98 -3.77 18.01
C GLU A 170 -22.29 -2.52 17.42
N ILE A 171 -21.02 -2.67 17.00
CA ILE A 171 -20.22 -1.61 16.41
C ILE A 171 -20.46 -1.58 14.91
N LYS A 172 -21.31 -0.67 14.42
CA LYS A 172 -21.69 -0.56 13.00
C LYS A 172 -21.05 0.64 12.29
N SER A 173 -20.59 1.63 13.05
CA SER A 173 -20.09 2.88 12.49
C SER A 173 -18.72 3.26 13.05
N THR A 174 -18.07 4.18 12.36
CA THR A 174 -16.82 4.80 12.79
C THR A 174 -16.98 5.41 14.18
N LYS A 175 -18.08 6.10 14.46
CA LYS A 175 -18.39 6.67 15.79
C LYS A 175 -18.48 5.57 16.86
N GLY A 176 -19.19 4.47 16.57
CA GLY A 176 -19.28 3.34 17.49
C GLY A 176 -17.91 2.74 17.81
N MET A 177 -17.02 2.68 16.80
CA MET A 177 -15.63 2.25 16.99
C MET A 177 -14.86 3.20 17.93
N LEU A 178 -15.00 4.52 17.75
CA LEU A 178 -14.36 5.50 18.63
C LEU A 178 -14.91 5.39 20.07
N GLU A 179 -16.21 5.23 20.23
CA GLU A 179 -16.84 5.05 21.54
C GLU A 179 -16.29 3.83 22.28
N SER A 180 -16.08 2.71 21.58
CA SER A 180 -15.58 1.47 22.16
C SER A 180 -14.18 1.58 22.78
N VAL A 181 -13.36 2.51 22.32
CA VAL A 181 -11.99 2.74 22.80
C VAL A 181 -11.78 4.10 23.45
N ARG A 182 -12.84 4.85 23.72
CA ARG A 182 -12.78 6.24 24.17
C ARG A 182 -11.87 6.48 25.37
N ALA A 183 -11.88 5.57 26.34
CA ALA A 183 -11.04 5.66 27.54
C ALA A 183 -9.54 5.59 27.26
N PHE A 184 -9.14 5.12 26.09
CA PHE A 184 -7.73 4.96 25.68
C PHE A 184 -7.23 6.06 24.77
N ILE A 185 -8.11 6.94 24.28
CA ILE A 185 -7.75 8.00 23.34
C ILE A 185 -7.00 9.12 24.11
N PRO A 186 -5.71 9.36 23.82
CA PRO A 186 -4.98 10.40 24.51
C PRO A 186 -5.36 11.78 23.96
N SER A 187 -5.73 12.72 24.82
CA SER A 187 -6.19 14.07 24.43
C SER A 187 -5.20 14.84 23.54
N ARG A 188 -3.90 14.68 23.76
CA ARG A 188 -2.85 15.38 22.98
C ARG A 188 -2.43 14.66 21.67
N GLN A 189 -2.82 13.39 21.48
CA GLN A 189 -2.39 12.58 20.33
C GLN A 189 -3.57 11.81 19.71
N GLU A 190 -4.77 12.33 19.82
CA GLU A 190 -5.98 11.70 19.34
C GLU A 190 -5.89 11.27 17.86
N ASN A 191 -5.54 12.19 16.96
CA ASN A 191 -5.42 11.88 15.54
C ASN A 191 -4.41 10.76 15.25
N LYS A 192 -3.28 10.74 15.96
CA LYS A 192 -2.27 9.70 15.81
C LYS A 192 -2.78 8.34 16.29
N PHE A 193 -3.50 8.32 17.40
CA PHE A 193 -4.10 7.10 17.94
C PHE A 193 -5.15 6.54 16.99
N LEU A 194 -6.10 7.39 16.53
CA LEU A 194 -7.18 7.02 15.65
C LEU A 194 -6.66 6.57 14.27
N SER A 195 -5.69 7.27 13.70
CA SER A 195 -5.06 6.84 12.44
C SER A 195 -4.48 5.43 12.54
N ARG A 196 -3.80 5.10 13.64
CA ARG A 196 -3.23 3.77 13.87
C ARG A 196 -4.30 2.69 14.09
N LEU A 197 -5.40 3.05 14.76
CA LEU A 197 -6.52 2.15 15.00
C LEU A 197 -7.21 1.77 13.68
N PHE A 198 -7.55 2.76 12.88
CA PHE A 198 -8.18 2.57 11.58
C PHE A 198 -7.25 1.88 10.58
N GLN A 199 -5.96 2.23 10.59
CA GLN A 199 -4.91 1.53 9.83
C GLN A 199 -4.89 0.04 10.17
N ALA A 200 -4.92 -0.35 11.45
CA ALA A 200 -4.86 -1.74 11.85
C ALA A 200 -6.06 -2.55 11.33
N LEU A 201 -7.26 -2.00 11.39
CA LEU A 201 -8.48 -2.62 10.86
C LEU A 201 -8.43 -2.75 9.34
N ARG A 202 -7.96 -1.69 8.66
CA ARG A 202 -7.84 -1.65 7.20
C ARG A 202 -6.86 -2.69 6.68
N ILE A 203 -5.67 -2.75 7.28
CA ILE A 203 -4.63 -3.72 6.91
C ILE A 203 -5.15 -5.16 7.07
N GLU A 204 -5.77 -5.47 8.20
CA GLU A 204 -6.33 -6.79 8.46
C GLU A 204 -7.42 -7.15 7.46
N LEU A 205 -8.37 -6.24 7.24
CA LEU A 205 -9.51 -6.46 6.36
C LEU A 205 -9.09 -6.74 4.92
N ASN A 206 -8.17 -5.91 4.41
CA ASN A 206 -7.75 -5.95 3.00
C ASN A 206 -6.52 -6.83 2.78
N ARG A 207 -5.98 -7.48 3.83
CA ARG A 207 -4.79 -8.34 3.78
C ARG A 207 -3.59 -7.63 3.15
N GLU A 208 -3.42 -6.33 3.44
CA GLU A 208 -2.49 -5.45 2.72
C GLU A 208 -1.05 -5.95 2.81
N ILE A 209 -0.62 -6.41 3.99
CA ILE A 209 0.75 -6.89 4.21
C ILE A 209 0.99 -8.22 3.49
N GLU A 210 0.05 -9.14 3.56
CA GLU A 210 0.16 -10.43 2.88
C GLU A 210 0.23 -10.25 1.35
N PHE A 211 -0.61 -9.39 0.79
CA PHE A 211 -0.59 -9.12 -0.64
C PHE A 211 0.68 -8.35 -1.07
N LEU A 212 1.21 -7.47 -0.21
CA LEU A 212 2.49 -6.83 -0.44
C LEU A 212 3.64 -7.86 -0.48
N GLU A 213 3.66 -8.82 0.43
CA GLU A 213 4.66 -9.89 0.44
C GLU A 213 4.55 -10.77 -0.81
N GLU A 214 3.33 -11.21 -1.17
CA GLU A 214 3.07 -11.96 -2.41
C GLU A 214 3.53 -11.18 -3.66
N MET A 215 3.29 -9.87 -3.71
CA MET A 215 3.71 -9.01 -4.82
C MET A 215 5.22 -8.89 -4.91
N LEU A 216 5.92 -8.72 -3.78
CA LEU A 216 7.38 -8.60 -3.77
C LEU A 216 8.07 -9.89 -4.26
N LEU A 217 7.55 -11.06 -3.89
CA LEU A 217 8.03 -12.35 -4.39
C LEU A 217 7.83 -12.46 -5.91
N GLN A 218 6.65 -12.11 -6.41
CA GLN A 218 6.36 -12.13 -7.84
C GLN A 218 7.18 -11.07 -8.61
N ALA A 219 7.43 -9.91 -8.00
CA ALA A 219 8.27 -8.87 -8.59
C ALA A 219 9.70 -9.35 -8.80
N GLU A 220 10.26 -10.10 -7.84
CA GLU A 220 11.56 -10.73 -8.00
C GLU A 220 11.59 -11.67 -9.21
N GLU A 221 10.57 -12.50 -9.38
CA GLU A 221 10.51 -13.44 -10.49
C GLU A 221 10.35 -12.74 -11.86
N MET A 222 9.52 -11.70 -11.92
CA MET A 222 9.12 -11.05 -13.18
C MET A 222 10.09 -9.97 -13.65
N LEU A 223 10.93 -9.38 -12.78
CA LEU A 223 11.93 -8.39 -13.18
C LEU A 223 13.07 -9.04 -13.95
N VAL A 224 13.52 -8.39 -15.01
CA VAL A 224 14.81 -8.73 -15.65
C VAL A 224 15.98 -8.40 -14.72
N SER A 225 17.15 -9.01 -14.89
CA SER A 225 18.36 -8.57 -14.21
C SER A 225 18.66 -7.11 -14.59
N GLY A 226 18.98 -6.27 -13.60
CA GLY A 226 19.11 -4.82 -13.76
C GLY A 226 17.78 -4.06 -13.79
N GLY A 227 16.63 -4.75 -13.83
CA GLY A 227 15.30 -4.15 -13.71
C GLY A 227 15.07 -3.58 -12.32
N ARG A 228 14.27 -2.51 -12.21
CA ARG A 228 14.07 -1.78 -10.95
C ARG A 228 12.64 -1.84 -10.45
N ILE A 229 12.51 -1.85 -9.13
CA ILE A 229 11.24 -1.71 -8.43
C ILE A 229 11.29 -0.49 -7.52
N ALA A 230 10.27 0.38 -7.64
CA ALA A 230 10.04 1.54 -6.80
C ALA A 230 8.77 1.32 -5.98
N VAL A 231 8.87 1.39 -4.64
CA VAL A 231 7.73 1.20 -3.74
C VAL A 231 7.60 2.39 -2.81
N ILE A 232 6.43 3.04 -2.84
CA ILE A 232 6.02 4.06 -1.88
C ILE A 232 5.16 3.38 -0.82
N SER A 233 5.49 3.59 0.44
CA SER A 233 4.71 3.15 1.61
C SER A 233 4.31 4.36 2.46
N TYR A 234 3.20 4.26 3.19
CA TYR A 234 2.67 5.36 3.99
C TYR A 234 2.67 5.09 5.49
N HIS A 235 3.02 3.89 5.91
CA HIS A 235 3.15 3.55 7.32
C HIS A 235 4.34 2.61 7.60
N SER A 236 4.71 2.53 8.89
CA SER A 236 5.88 1.80 9.37
C SER A 236 5.86 0.31 9.06
N VAL A 237 4.68 -0.30 9.00
CA VAL A 237 4.53 -1.75 8.78
C VAL A 237 4.88 -2.09 7.32
N GLU A 238 4.32 -1.37 6.33
CA GLU A 238 4.68 -1.52 4.92
C GLU A 238 6.18 -1.23 4.69
N ASP A 239 6.66 -0.09 5.17
CA ASP A 239 8.06 0.33 5.00
C ASP A 239 9.04 -0.72 5.55
N ARG A 240 8.70 -1.38 6.65
CA ARG A 240 9.50 -2.44 7.27
C ARG A 240 9.57 -3.68 6.37
N VAL A 241 8.44 -4.13 5.80
CA VAL A 241 8.37 -5.26 4.87
C VAL A 241 9.24 -5.00 3.65
N VAL A 242 9.03 -3.88 2.97
CA VAL A 242 9.79 -3.49 1.76
C VAL A 242 11.28 -3.35 2.07
N LYS A 243 11.62 -2.64 3.17
CA LYS A 243 13.02 -2.47 3.60
C LYS A 243 13.71 -3.81 3.85
N ASN A 244 13.04 -4.71 4.57
CA ASN A 244 13.62 -6.00 4.91
C ASN A 244 13.84 -6.82 3.65
N TYR A 245 12.83 -6.93 2.78
CA TYR A 245 12.93 -7.71 1.57
C TYR A 245 14.03 -7.20 0.62
N PHE A 246 14.09 -5.91 0.36
CA PHE A 246 15.13 -5.33 -0.50
C PHE A 246 16.55 -5.49 0.07
N ARG A 247 16.68 -5.55 1.39
CA ARG A 247 17.96 -5.66 2.06
C ARG A 247 18.46 -7.09 2.22
N SER A 248 17.57 -8.02 2.53
CA SER A 248 17.92 -9.37 2.98
C SER A 248 17.25 -10.51 2.20
N GLY A 249 16.35 -10.21 1.23
CA GLY A 249 15.63 -11.23 0.48
C GLY A 249 14.57 -11.99 1.31
N ASN A 250 14.28 -11.52 2.54
CA ASN A 250 13.25 -12.09 3.41
C ASN A 250 12.52 -11.00 4.18
N PHE A 251 11.33 -11.29 4.69
CA PHE A 251 10.47 -10.31 5.37
C PHE A 251 10.84 -10.09 6.84
N GLU A 252 11.54 -11.02 7.47
CA GLU A 252 12.05 -10.93 8.84
C GLU A 252 13.22 -9.96 8.96
N GLY A 253 13.94 -9.73 7.85
CA GLY A 253 15.12 -8.87 7.80
C GLY A 253 16.40 -9.57 8.31
N HIS A 254 16.40 -10.89 8.37
CA HIS A 254 17.59 -11.67 8.67
C HIS A 254 18.57 -11.60 7.50
N ILE A 255 19.81 -11.15 7.79
CA ILE A 255 20.86 -11.06 6.77
C ILE A 255 21.63 -12.37 6.72
N GLU A 256 21.37 -13.15 5.69
CA GLU A 256 22.26 -14.23 5.29
C GLU A 256 23.43 -13.64 4.52
N LYS A 257 24.63 -14.21 4.74
CA LYS A 257 25.84 -13.78 4.05
C LYS A 257 26.44 -14.95 3.28
N ASP A 258 26.97 -14.63 2.09
CA ASP A 258 27.77 -15.56 1.32
C ASP A 258 29.14 -15.83 1.99
N PHE A 259 29.94 -16.72 1.39
CA PHE A 259 31.28 -17.04 1.87
C PHE A 259 32.19 -15.81 1.99
N TYR A 260 31.96 -14.77 1.17
CA TYR A 260 32.75 -13.54 1.16
C TYR A 260 32.18 -12.46 2.12
N GLY A 261 31.10 -12.76 2.84
CA GLY A 261 30.50 -11.84 3.80
C GLY A 261 29.49 -10.85 3.19
N ASN A 262 29.14 -10.99 1.90
CA ASN A 262 28.13 -10.14 1.27
C ASN A 262 26.70 -10.62 1.60
N PRO A 263 25.73 -9.73 1.77
CA PRO A 263 24.36 -10.12 1.94
C PRO A 263 23.81 -10.89 0.74
N VAL A 264 23.20 -12.04 1.02
CA VAL A 264 22.46 -12.82 0.03
C VAL A 264 21.06 -12.19 -0.07
N SER A 265 20.90 -11.34 -1.06
CA SER A 265 19.60 -10.72 -1.39
C SER A 265 19.44 -10.72 -2.91
N PRO A 266 18.24 -10.97 -3.45
CA PRO A 266 17.99 -10.88 -4.89
C PRO A 266 18.08 -9.45 -5.41
N PHE A 267 18.04 -8.48 -4.49
CA PHE A 267 18.04 -7.05 -4.82
C PHE A 267 19.31 -6.34 -4.35
N ARG A 268 19.67 -5.30 -5.09
CA ARG A 268 20.59 -4.24 -4.70
C ARG A 268 19.79 -2.97 -4.42
N GLN A 269 19.85 -2.43 -3.21
CA GLN A 269 19.22 -1.17 -2.90
C GLN A 269 19.82 -0.02 -3.72
N VAL A 270 19.03 0.68 -4.50
CA VAL A 270 19.45 1.87 -5.26
C VAL A 270 19.62 3.05 -4.29
N ASN A 271 18.66 3.25 -3.38
CA ASN A 271 18.77 4.24 -2.31
C ASN A 271 18.95 3.57 -0.94
N LYS A 272 20.07 3.82 -0.27
CA LYS A 272 20.31 3.30 1.09
C LYS A 272 19.44 3.97 2.15
N LYS A 273 19.21 5.29 2.00
CA LYS A 273 18.29 6.04 2.86
C LYS A 273 16.93 6.10 2.18
N VAL A 274 15.87 6.00 2.97
CA VAL A 274 14.50 6.22 2.48
C VAL A 274 14.37 7.64 1.91
N ILE A 275 13.71 7.77 0.76
CA ILE A 275 13.38 9.07 0.18
C ILE A 275 12.01 9.48 0.73
N THR A 276 11.90 10.71 1.18
CA THR A 276 10.67 11.33 1.71
C THR A 276 10.39 12.62 0.96
N PRO A 277 9.12 13.06 0.91
CA PRO A 277 8.75 14.29 0.23
C PRO A 277 9.53 15.50 0.73
N SER A 278 9.89 16.38 -0.19
CA SER A 278 10.49 17.68 0.14
C SER A 278 9.45 18.63 0.77
N GLU A 279 9.92 19.69 1.43
CA GLU A 279 9.03 20.74 1.95
C GLU A 279 8.18 21.35 0.86
N GLU A 280 8.77 21.60 -0.31
CA GLU A 280 8.08 22.12 -1.48
C GLU A 280 6.95 21.21 -1.98
N GLU A 281 7.18 19.88 -1.99
CA GLU A 281 6.12 18.91 -2.31
C GLU A 281 5.02 18.92 -1.24
N LEU A 282 5.36 19.01 0.03
CA LEU A 282 4.39 19.05 1.12
C LEU A 282 3.52 20.31 1.13
N GLU A 283 4.02 21.42 0.62
CA GLU A 283 3.19 22.62 0.40
C GLU A 283 2.11 22.38 -0.64
N ARG A 284 2.43 21.65 -1.71
CA ARG A 284 1.50 21.32 -2.81
C ARG A 284 0.65 20.10 -2.53
N ASN A 285 1.21 19.10 -1.83
CA ASN A 285 0.57 17.83 -1.54
C ASN A 285 0.82 17.38 -0.08
N ARG A 286 0.06 17.94 0.86
CA ARG A 286 0.15 17.59 2.29
C ARG A 286 -0.12 16.11 2.57
N ARG A 287 -0.80 15.40 1.68
CA ARG A 287 -1.14 13.98 1.82
C ARG A 287 0.07 13.07 1.63
N ALA A 288 1.09 13.54 0.88
CA ALA A 288 2.36 12.84 0.73
C ALA A 288 3.21 12.81 2.01
N ARG A 289 2.82 13.51 3.08
CA ARG A 289 3.63 13.68 4.30
C ARG A 289 4.21 12.38 4.88
N SER A 290 3.48 11.29 4.77
CA SER A 290 3.90 9.99 5.32
C SER A 290 4.57 9.11 4.27
N ALA A 291 4.66 9.55 3.01
CA ALA A 291 5.23 8.79 1.92
C ALA A 291 6.72 8.49 2.15
N LYS A 292 7.10 7.26 1.85
CA LYS A 292 8.46 6.74 1.98
C LYS A 292 8.78 5.89 0.76
N LEU A 293 9.66 6.36 -0.09
CA LEU A 293 10.06 5.65 -1.29
C LEU A 293 11.32 4.82 -1.07
N ARG A 294 11.25 3.57 -1.47
CA ARG A 294 12.39 2.66 -1.59
C ARG A 294 12.51 2.13 -3.00
N ILE A 295 13.73 2.11 -3.50
CA ILE A 295 14.06 1.66 -4.85
C ILE A 295 15.11 0.56 -4.75
N ALA A 296 14.87 -0.53 -5.46
CA ALA A 296 15.83 -1.63 -5.57
C ALA A 296 15.96 -2.10 -7.02
N GLU A 297 17.11 -2.65 -7.34
CA GLU A 297 17.44 -3.20 -8.64
C GLU A 297 17.69 -4.70 -8.49
N LYS A 298 17.09 -5.50 -9.35
CA LYS A 298 17.31 -6.96 -9.38
C LYS A 298 18.76 -7.26 -9.81
N LYS A 299 19.43 -8.13 -9.08
CA LYS A 299 20.79 -8.59 -9.41
C LYS A 299 20.84 -9.51 -10.62
#